data_57fa6aab21f775bd3a16e6f0eafccc5e
#
_entry.id   57fa6aab21f775bd3a16e6f0eafccc5e
#
_cell.length_a   1.000
_cell.length_b   1.000
_cell.length_c   1.000
_cell.angle_alpha   90.00
_cell.angle_beta   90.00
_cell.angle_gamma   90.00
#
_symmetry.space_group_name_H-M   'P 1'
#
loop_
_entity.id
_entity.type
_entity.pdbx_description
1 polymer ?
#
loop_
_entity_poly.entity_id
_entity_poly.type
_entity_poly.pdbx_seq_one_letter_code
_entity_poly.pdbx_strand_id
1 'polypeptide(L)'
;MKTQIKKSGDTIVVEVNGKLDYETQQPFKEDLSRLIQAAKKDSVPTQIIFNLQKLEFVGSSGISNFVQTLKDFNRRSPTKPRYCNVGSEFQKVIRAFDDNEEFDFYDTEERARRKYSENN
;
A
#
# COMPACT_ATOMS: atom_id res chain seq x y z
N MET A 1 -6.69 7.10 10.72
CA MET A 1 -5.90 6.75 9.51
C MET A 1 -6.45 7.49 8.31
N LYS A 2 -5.58 8.11 7.57
CA LYS A 2 -5.96 8.97 6.45
C LYS A 2 -5.17 8.57 5.21
N THR A 3 -5.84 8.49 4.08
CA THR A 3 -5.22 8.08 2.81
C THR A 3 -5.06 9.31 1.92
N GLN A 4 -3.85 9.51 1.41
CA GLN A 4 -3.57 10.59 0.49
C GLN A 4 -2.99 10.01 -0.79
N ILE A 5 -3.59 10.32 -1.93
CA ILE A 5 -3.18 9.78 -3.21
C ILE A 5 -2.53 10.88 -4.03
N LYS A 6 -1.30 10.62 -4.47
CA LYS A 6 -0.53 11.55 -5.30
C LYS A 6 -0.24 10.88 -6.64
N LYS A 7 -0.52 11.59 -7.71
CA LYS A 7 -0.28 11.08 -9.06
C LYS A 7 0.82 11.91 -9.73
N SER A 8 1.81 11.23 -10.27
CA SER A 8 2.92 11.88 -10.98
C SER A 8 3.24 11.05 -12.22
N GLY A 9 2.82 11.54 -13.38
CA GLY A 9 2.94 10.77 -14.62
C GLY A 9 2.20 9.45 -14.52
N ASP A 10 2.88 8.35 -14.74
CA ASP A 10 2.31 7.00 -14.65
C ASP A 10 2.46 6.37 -13.26
N THR A 11 2.91 7.13 -12.28
CA THR A 11 3.13 6.63 -10.93
C THR A 11 2.08 7.16 -9.99
N ILE A 12 1.51 6.26 -9.19
CA ILE A 12 0.57 6.62 -8.12
C ILE A 12 1.24 6.29 -6.80
N VAL A 13 1.30 7.27 -5.90
CA VAL A 13 1.80 7.07 -4.55
C VAL A 13 0.64 7.20 -3.58
N VAL A 14 0.44 6.19 -2.76
CA VAL A 14 -0.59 6.17 -1.74
C VAL A 14 0.08 6.32 -0.38
N GLU A 15 -0.10 7.47 0.26
CA GLU A 15 0.40 7.68 1.61
C GLU A 15 -0.72 7.34 2.60
N VAL A 16 -0.41 6.50 3.56
CA VAL A 16 -1.35 6.16 4.63
C VAL A 16 -0.80 6.72 5.92
N ASN A 17 -1.48 7.70 6.49
CA ASN A 17 -0.99 8.48 7.62
C ASN A 17 -1.89 8.32 8.83
N GLY A 18 -1.31 8.46 10.02
CA GLY A 18 -2.06 8.47 11.27
C GLY A 18 -2.06 7.13 11.96
N LYS A 19 -3.02 6.94 12.83
CA LYS A 19 -3.10 5.72 13.65
C LYS A 19 -3.97 4.67 13.00
N LEU A 20 -3.49 3.44 12.99
CA LEU A 20 -4.25 2.31 12.51
C LEU A 20 -5.30 1.95 13.55
N ASP A 21 -6.55 2.28 13.29
CA ASP A 21 -7.65 1.98 14.18
C ASP A 21 -8.79 1.31 13.42
N TYR A 22 -9.72 0.75 14.18
CA TYR A 22 -10.82 -0.02 13.63
C TYR A 22 -11.79 0.86 12.83
N GLU A 23 -12.05 2.07 13.33
CA GLU A 23 -13.08 2.95 12.78
C GLU A 23 -12.74 3.47 11.38
N THR A 24 -11.46 3.62 11.06
CA THR A 24 -11.04 4.18 9.78
C THR A 24 -10.75 3.12 8.73
N GLN A 25 -10.90 1.84 9.06
CA GLN A 25 -10.61 0.78 8.10
C GLN A 25 -11.61 0.69 6.96
N GLN A 26 -12.89 0.93 7.23
CA GLN A 26 -13.89 0.89 6.17
C GLN A 26 -13.70 2.02 5.15
N PRO A 27 -13.50 3.28 5.56
CA PRO A 27 -13.14 4.34 4.61
C PRO A 27 -11.86 4.03 3.82
N PHE A 28 -10.88 3.41 4.47
CA PHE A 28 -9.65 3.00 3.78
C PHE A 28 -9.93 1.99 2.67
N LYS A 29 -10.74 0.97 2.94
CA LYS A 29 -11.15 -0.01 1.93
C LYS A 29 -11.84 0.66 0.76
N GLU A 30 -12.73 1.61 1.04
CA GLU A 30 -13.46 2.34 0.02
C GLU A 30 -12.53 3.18 -0.86
N ASP A 31 -11.56 3.84 -0.23
CA ASP A 31 -10.56 4.63 -0.96
C ASP A 31 -9.76 3.75 -1.92
N LEU A 32 -9.32 2.59 -1.46
CA LEU A 32 -8.57 1.66 -2.30
C LEU A 32 -9.41 1.09 -3.42
N SER A 33 -10.67 0.80 -3.17
CA SER A 33 -11.58 0.31 -4.22
C SER A 33 -11.78 1.36 -5.30
N ARG A 34 -11.94 2.63 -4.92
CA ARG A 34 -12.06 3.71 -5.89
C ARG A 34 -10.78 3.86 -6.71
N LEU A 35 -9.63 3.70 -6.07
CA LEU A 35 -8.35 3.76 -6.77
C LEU A 35 -8.23 2.66 -7.83
N ILE A 36 -8.62 1.44 -7.51
CA ILE A 36 -8.59 0.33 -8.46
C ILE A 36 -9.50 0.62 -9.65
N GLN A 37 -10.71 1.10 -9.39
CA GLN A 37 -11.66 1.40 -10.45
C GLN A 37 -11.14 2.50 -11.38
N ALA A 38 -10.57 3.55 -10.80
CA ALA A 38 -10.01 4.64 -11.58
C ALA A 38 -8.81 4.17 -12.42
N ALA A 39 -7.97 3.34 -11.85
CA ALA A 39 -6.79 2.81 -12.54
C ALA A 39 -7.17 1.94 -13.73
N LYS A 40 -8.24 1.16 -13.62
CA LYS A 40 -8.71 0.31 -14.71
C LYS A 40 -9.44 1.09 -15.79
N LYS A 41 -10.13 2.16 -15.40
CA LYS A 41 -10.97 2.92 -16.31
C LYS A 41 -10.18 3.87 -17.21
N ASP A 42 -9.22 4.59 -16.61
CA ASP A 42 -8.46 5.62 -17.34
C ASP A 42 -7.26 5.01 -18.06
N SER A 43 -6.14 5.00 -17.40
CA SER A 43 -4.95 4.33 -17.93
C SER A 43 -4.28 3.60 -16.78
N VAL A 44 -3.82 2.38 -17.04
CA VAL A 44 -3.17 1.57 -16.01
C VAL A 44 -1.85 2.23 -15.62
N PRO A 45 -1.65 2.56 -14.34
CA PRO A 45 -0.37 3.12 -13.91
C PRO A 45 0.74 2.08 -14.04
N THR A 46 1.95 2.54 -14.34
CA THR A 46 3.10 1.65 -14.40
C THR A 46 3.61 1.29 -13.01
N GLN A 47 3.38 2.18 -12.03
CA GLN A 47 3.82 1.96 -10.66
C GLN A 47 2.75 2.40 -9.67
N ILE A 48 2.53 1.57 -8.64
CA ILE A 48 1.72 1.94 -7.49
C ILE A 48 2.59 1.71 -6.27
N ILE A 49 2.81 2.75 -5.48
CA ILE A 49 3.70 2.72 -4.32
C ILE A 49 2.92 3.14 -3.08
N PHE A 50 2.91 2.27 -2.07
CA PHE A 50 2.35 2.60 -0.76
C PHE A 50 3.47 3.08 0.14
N ASN A 51 3.34 4.30 0.66
CA ASN A 51 4.29 4.85 1.61
C ASN A 51 3.64 4.84 2.99
N LEU A 52 4.18 4.02 3.89
CA LEU A 52 3.63 3.83 5.23
C LEU A 52 4.47 4.49 6.32
N GLN A 53 5.32 5.45 5.96
CA GLN A 53 6.22 6.12 6.89
C GLN A 53 5.49 6.77 8.07
N LYS A 54 4.34 7.35 7.82
CA LYS A 54 3.58 8.09 8.82
C LYS A 54 2.42 7.30 9.43
N LEU A 55 2.42 6.00 9.19
CA LEU A 55 1.41 5.12 9.79
C LEU A 55 1.91 4.63 11.14
N GLU A 56 1.07 4.79 12.15
CA GLU A 56 1.39 4.35 13.52
C GLU A 56 0.51 3.19 13.92
N PHE A 57 1.10 2.21 14.59
CA PHE A 57 0.37 1.13 15.21
C PHE A 57 -0.04 1.49 16.62
N VAL A 58 -1.29 1.25 16.93
CA VAL A 58 -1.81 1.42 18.29
C VAL A 58 -2.45 0.10 18.66
N GLY A 59 -1.72 -0.75 19.35
CA GLY A 59 -2.20 -2.06 19.74
C GLY A 59 -2.28 -3.04 18.58
N SER A 60 -2.83 -4.20 18.83
CA SER A 60 -2.93 -5.27 17.84
C SER A 60 -4.28 -5.34 17.14
N SER A 61 -5.26 -4.55 17.60
CA SER A 61 -6.60 -4.60 17.04
C SER A 61 -6.63 -4.00 15.63
N GLY A 62 -7.20 -4.69 14.71
CA GLY A 62 -7.34 -4.20 13.34
C GLY A 62 -6.17 -4.48 12.42
N ILE A 63 -5.03 -4.96 12.93
CA ILE A 63 -3.87 -5.24 12.08
C ILE A 63 -4.19 -6.31 11.04
N SER A 64 -4.85 -7.39 11.43
CA SER A 64 -5.19 -8.46 10.50
C SER A 64 -6.14 -7.96 9.41
N ASN A 65 -7.09 -7.11 9.76
CA ASN A 65 -7.98 -6.51 8.77
C ASN A 65 -7.25 -5.58 7.82
N PHE A 66 -6.30 -4.81 8.33
CA PHE A 66 -5.49 -3.92 7.51
C PHE A 66 -4.66 -4.72 6.50
N VAL A 67 -3.97 -5.75 6.97
CA VAL A 67 -3.17 -6.61 6.09
C VAL A 67 -4.06 -7.29 5.05
N GLN A 68 -5.23 -7.78 5.47
CA GLN A 68 -6.16 -8.41 4.53
C GLN A 68 -6.62 -7.43 3.45
N THR A 69 -6.88 -6.18 3.83
CA THR A 69 -7.24 -5.14 2.86
C THR A 69 -6.13 -4.91 1.84
N LEU A 70 -4.88 -4.87 2.30
CA LEU A 70 -3.73 -4.71 1.40
C LEU A 70 -3.57 -5.93 0.49
N LYS A 71 -3.76 -7.13 1.02
CA LYS A 71 -3.69 -8.36 0.21
C LYS A 71 -4.77 -8.35 -0.88
N ASP A 72 -5.98 -7.96 -0.53
CA ASP A 72 -7.06 -7.84 -1.51
C ASP A 72 -6.72 -6.81 -2.58
N PHE A 73 -6.13 -5.69 -2.18
CA PHE A 73 -5.69 -4.68 -3.14
C PHE A 73 -4.61 -5.25 -4.07
N ASN A 74 -3.62 -5.95 -3.53
CA ASN A 74 -2.55 -6.55 -4.34
C ASN A 74 -3.12 -7.46 -5.42
N ARG A 75 -4.16 -8.24 -5.10
CA ARG A 75 -4.77 -9.19 -6.04
C ARG A 75 -5.65 -8.52 -7.08
N ARG A 76 -6.31 -7.44 -6.71
CA ARG A 76 -7.27 -6.75 -7.58
C ARG A 76 -6.63 -5.67 -8.43
N SER A 77 -5.47 -5.17 -8.02
CA SER A 77 -4.79 -4.07 -8.70
C SER A 77 -4.24 -4.50 -10.06
N PRO A 78 -4.41 -3.68 -11.11
CA PRO A 78 -3.83 -4.01 -12.42
C PRO A 78 -2.30 -3.96 -12.43
N THR A 79 -1.70 -3.28 -11.45
CA THR A 79 -0.25 -3.18 -11.29
C THR A 79 0.09 -3.62 -9.88
N LYS A 80 1.07 -4.50 -9.74
CA LYS A 80 1.46 -4.99 -8.42
C LYS A 80 2.04 -3.85 -7.58
N PRO A 81 1.44 -3.53 -6.41
CA PRO A 81 1.94 -2.45 -5.58
C PRO A 81 3.27 -2.77 -4.92
N ARG A 82 4.01 -1.73 -4.60
CA ARG A 82 5.24 -1.80 -3.80
C ARG A 82 5.04 -0.99 -2.54
N TYR A 83 5.68 -1.43 -1.47
CA TYR A 83 5.50 -0.83 -0.15
C TYR A 83 6.84 -0.29 0.33
N CYS A 84 6.89 0.98 0.71
CA CYS A 84 8.11 1.59 1.17
C CYS A 84 7.94 2.25 2.54
N ASN A 85 9.07 2.49 3.20
CA ASN A 85 9.12 3.12 4.51
C ASN A 85 8.28 2.38 5.55
N VAL A 86 8.30 1.05 5.47
CA VAL A 86 7.60 0.19 6.42
C VAL A 86 8.59 -0.18 7.52
N GLY A 87 8.27 0.16 8.77
CA GLY A 87 9.15 -0.15 9.89
C GLY A 87 9.40 -1.66 10.00
N SER A 88 10.58 -2.04 10.50
CA SER A 88 10.96 -3.44 10.57
C SER A 88 9.98 -4.30 11.38
N GLU A 89 9.46 -3.75 12.48
CA GLU A 89 8.47 -4.46 13.28
C GLU A 89 7.17 -4.68 12.50
N PHE A 90 6.77 -3.67 11.73
CA PHE A 90 5.57 -3.77 10.92
C PHE A 90 5.75 -4.78 9.80
N GLN A 91 6.92 -4.80 9.18
CA GLN A 91 7.22 -5.79 8.15
C GLN A 91 7.06 -7.20 8.69
N LYS A 92 7.54 -7.44 9.91
CA LYS A 92 7.40 -8.76 10.55
C LYS A 92 5.94 -9.16 10.72
N VAL A 93 5.11 -8.20 11.12
CA VAL A 93 3.68 -8.45 11.30
C VAL A 93 3.01 -8.76 9.97
N ILE A 94 3.30 -7.96 8.94
CA ILE A 94 2.74 -8.19 7.61
C ILE A 94 3.17 -9.56 7.08
N ARG A 95 4.44 -9.90 7.21
CA ARG A 95 4.95 -11.18 6.73
C ARG A 95 4.33 -12.38 7.46
N ALA A 96 3.94 -12.20 8.71
CA ALA A 96 3.25 -13.27 9.45
C ALA A 96 1.89 -13.61 8.86
N PHE A 97 1.26 -12.68 8.16
CA PHE A 97 -0.03 -12.87 7.48
C PHE A 97 0.12 -13.10 5.97
N ASP A 98 1.35 -13.12 5.46
CA ASP A 98 1.60 -13.18 4.02
C ASP A 98 2.18 -14.53 3.61
N ASP A 99 1.32 -15.52 3.48
CA ASP A 99 1.71 -16.90 3.17
C ASP A 99 2.32 -17.04 1.77
N ASN A 100 1.97 -16.16 0.86
CA ASN A 100 2.34 -16.28 -0.56
C ASN A 100 3.36 -15.24 -1.01
N GLU A 101 3.99 -14.56 -0.07
CA GLU A 101 4.97 -13.51 -0.37
C GLU A 101 4.45 -12.48 -1.36
N GLU A 102 3.25 -11.98 -1.11
CA GLU A 102 2.57 -11.02 -1.98
C GLU A 102 3.06 -9.59 -1.82
N PHE A 103 3.87 -9.31 -0.80
CA PHE A 103 4.32 -7.95 -0.49
C PHE A 103 5.78 -7.75 -0.89
N ASP A 104 6.04 -6.68 -1.65
CA ASP A 104 7.39 -6.23 -1.98
C ASP A 104 7.71 -5.00 -1.14
N PHE A 105 8.72 -5.10 -0.28
CA PHE A 105 9.12 -4.00 0.59
C PHE A 105 10.40 -3.35 0.08
N TYR A 106 10.43 -2.03 0.15
CA TYR A 106 11.60 -1.21 -0.20
C TYR A 106 11.87 -0.22 0.93
N ASP A 107 13.12 0.15 1.12
CA ASP A 107 13.50 1.05 2.22
C ASP A 107 12.91 2.44 2.05
N THR A 108 12.89 2.95 0.82
CA THR A 108 12.44 4.30 0.54
C THR A 108 11.56 4.33 -0.70
N GLU A 109 10.79 5.41 -0.85
CA GLU A 109 9.99 5.63 -2.04
C GLU A 109 10.87 5.70 -3.28
N GLU A 110 12.03 6.35 -3.17
CA GLU A 110 12.97 6.45 -4.26
C GLU A 110 13.45 5.08 -4.75
N ARG A 111 13.76 4.18 -3.82
CA ARG A 111 14.17 2.82 -4.19
C ARG A 111 13.05 2.03 -4.83
N ALA A 112 11.83 2.21 -4.37
CA ALA A 112 10.68 1.56 -4.98
C ALA A 112 10.50 2.01 -6.43
N ARG A 113 10.71 3.29 -6.72
CA ARG A 113 10.64 3.83 -8.07
C ARG A 113 11.80 3.36 -8.95
N ARG A 114 12.99 3.34 -8.41
CA ARG A 114 14.21 2.96 -9.15
C ARG A 114 14.18 1.52 -9.66
N LYS A 115 13.50 0.65 -8.95
CA LYS A 115 13.43 -0.75 -9.35
C LYS A 115 12.80 -0.90 -10.74
N TYR A 116 11.83 -0.07 -11.07
CA TYR A 116 11.26 -0.05 -12.42
C TYR A 116 12.21 0.55 -13.43
N SER A 117 12.90 1.61 -13.05
CA SER A 117 13.84 2.30 -13.96
C SER A 117 14.99 1.39 -14.38
N GLU A 118 15.46 0.56 -13.47
CA GLU A 118 16.56 -0.36 -13.74
C GLU A 118 16.21 -1.46 -14.73
N ASN A 119 14.93 -1.75 -14.89
CA ASN A 119 14.45 -2.81 -15.78
C ASN A 119 14.12 -2.31 -17.19
N ASN A 120 14.34 -1.05 -17.41
CA ASN A 120 14.16 -0.44 -18.71
C ASN A 120 15.53 -0.28 -19.41
#